data_eadfd4170118f581400ffda9673b04ba
#
_entry.id   eadfd4170118f581400ffda9673b04ba
#
_cell.length_a   1.000
_cell.length_b   1.000
_cell.length_c   1.000
_cell.angle_alpha   90.00
_cell.angle_beta   90.00
_cell.angle_gamma   90.00
#
_symmetry.space_group_name_H-M   'P 1'
#
loop_
_entity.id
_entity.type
_entity.pdbx_description
1 polymer ?
#
loop_
_entity_poly.entity_id
_entity_poly.type
_entity_poly.pdbx_seq_one_letter_code
_entity_poly.pdbx_strand_id
1 'polypeptide(L)'
;MTNPARPRACSVRAGIIPLALALALAPQAGAAADADHGEQLAKRWCASCHVVASDQTRGADSVPTFASIARRPGFSADKVAAFLMDPHPKMPDMQLGRREAADLGAYIASLAR
;
A
#
# COMPACT_ATOMS: atom_id res chain seq x y z
N MET A 1 58.13 -59.23 21.89
CA MET A 1 58.26 -58.03 21.01
C MET A 1 56.85 -57.53 20.74
N THR A 2 56.34 -56.58 21.52
CA THR A 2 54.96 -56.14 21.55
C THR A 2 54.88 -54.80 20.82
N ASN A 3 54.00 -54.76 19.78
CA ASN A 3 53.79 -53.59 18.96
C ASN A 3 52.64 -52.75 19.57
N PRO A 4 52.89 -51.45 19.92
CA PRO A 4 51.82 -50.62 20.48
C PRO A 4 50.88 -50.09 19.36
N ALA A 5 49.57 -50.33 19.55
CA ALA A 5 48.49 -49.85 18.71
C ALA A 5 48.38 -48.30 18.77
N ARG A 6 48.35 -47.66 17.62
CA ARG A 6 48.07 -46.21 17.46
C ARG A 6 46.56 -45.94 17.59
N PRO A 7 46.16 -44.95 18.37
CA PRO A 7 44.75 -44.50 18.39
C PRO A 7 44.36 -43.79 17.10
N ARG A 8 43.27 -44.18 16.51
CA ARG A 8 42.62 -43.51 15.37
C ARG A 8 41.91 -42.25 15.87
N ALA A 9 42.42 -41.11 15.46
CA ALA A 9 41.73 -39.82 15.67
C ALA A 9 40.46 -39.78 14.85
N CYS A 10 39.29 -39.74 15.53
CA CYS A 10 38.01 -39.40 14.93
C CYS A 10 37.97 -37.90 14.61
N SER A 11 38.14 -37.54 13.36
CA SER A 11 37.91 -36.18 12.90
C SER A 11 36.39 -35.92 12.81
N VAL A 12 35.86 -35.24 13.82
CA VAL A 12 34.53 -34.66 13.76
C VAL A 12 34.59 -33.45 12.80
N ARG A 13 34.16 -33.65 11.58
CA ARG A 13 33.89 -32.55 10.64
C ARG A 13 32.66 -31.85 11.12
N ALA A 14 32.84 -30.74 11.85
CA ALA A 14 31.77 -29.78 12.11
C ALA A 14 31.31 -29.19 10.76
N GLY A 15 30.12 -29.62 10.30
CA GLY A 15 29.50 -29.08 9.14
C GLY A 15 29.06 -27.63 9.43
N ILE A 16 29.76 -26.69 8.82
CA ILE A 16 29.34 -25.28 8.78
C ILE A 16 28.14 -25.25 7.86
N ILE A 17 26.92 -25.28 8.42
CA ILE A 17 25.67 -25.02 7.69
C ILE A 17 25.68 -23.51 7.37
N PRO A 18 25.66 -23.13 6.07
CA PRO A 18 25.71 -21.71 5.74
C PRO A 18 24.41 -21.03 6.21
N LEU A 19 24.55 -20.12 7.15
CA LEU A 19 23.51 -19.21 7.67
C LEU A 19 22.97 -18.25 6.58
N ALA A 20 23.41 -18.41 5.33
CA ALA A 20 23.12 -17.50 4.22
C ALA A 20 21.72 -17.66 3.59
N LEU A 21 20.96 -18.71 3.92
CA LEU A 21 19.65 -18.99 3.25
C LEU A 21 18.44 -18.43 4.00
N ALA A 22 18.62 -17.92 5.22
CA ALA A 22 17.51 -17.39 6.03
C ALA A 22 17.12 -15.94 5.72
N LEU A 23 17.91 -15.22 4.91
CA LEU A 23 17.68 -13.77 4.65
C LEU A 23 16.74 -13.50 3.45
N ALA A 24 16.35 -14.52 2.70
CA ALA A 24 15.58 -14.36 1.45
C ALA A 24 14.04 -14.38 1.63
N LEU A 25 13.52 -14.63 2.84
CA LEU A 25 12.09 -14.70 3.13
C LEU A 25 11.60 -13.58 4.05
N ALA A 26 12.27 -12.44 4.09
CA ALA A 26 11.67 -11.28 4.74
C ALA A 26 10.41 -10.89 3.95
N PRO A 27 9.21 -10.88 4.57
CA PRO A 27 8.02 -10.38 3.89
C PRO A 27 8.33 -8.93 3.48
N GLN A 28 8.26 -8.66 2.18
CA GLN A 28 8.30 -7.30 1.68
C GLN A 28 7.03 -6.62 2.20
N ALA A 29 7.13 -5.87 3.28
CA ALA A 29 6.05 -5.00 3.73
C ALA A 29 5.76 -4.05 2.56
N GLY A 30 4.68 -4.33 1.83
CA GLY A 30 4.16 -3.40 0.84
C GLY A 30 4.01 -2.05 1.54
N ALA A 31 4.59 -0.99 0.97
CA ALA A 31 4.48 0.33 1.57
C ALA A 31 2.99 0.64 1.80
N ALA A 32 2.62 0.99 3.03
CA ALA A 32 1.26 1.40 3.36
C ALA A 32 0.83 2.57 2.45
N ALA A 33 -0.48 2.65 2.16
CA ALA A 33 -1.02 3.76 1.38
C ALA A 33 -0.78 5.09 2.10
N ASP A 34 -0.38 6.11 1.34
CA ASP A 34 0.01 7.43 1.83
C ASP A 34 -1.14 8.42 1.64
N ALA A 35 -1.82 8.77 2.73
CA ALA A 35 -2.95 9.69 2.70
C ALA A 35 -2.54 11.13 2.36
N ASP A 36 -1.32 11.56 2.72
CA ASP A 36 -0.84 12.91 2.41
C ASP A 36 -0.54 13.04 0.91
N HIS A 37 0.03 12.00 0.30
CA HIS A 37 0.17 11.93 -1.15
C HIS A 37 -1.21 11.87 -1.83
N GLY A 38 -2.16 11.10 -1.28
CA GLY A 38 -3.54 11.04 -1.73
C GLY A 38 -4.24 12.41 -1.71
N GLU A 39 -4.00 13.23 -0.69
CA GLU A 39 -4.50 14.61 -0.61
C GLU A 39 -3.96 15.48 -1.76
N GLN A 40 -2.66 15.39 -2.04
CA GLN A 40 -2.04 16.15 -3.13
C GLN A 40 -2.62 15.75 -4.49
N LEU A 41 -2.82 14.45 -4.73
CA LEU A 41 -3.47 13.95 -5.94
C LEU A 41 -4.91 14.43 -6.05
N ALA A 42 -5.68 14.38 -4.95
CA ALA A 42 -7.05 14.87 -4.89
C ALA A 42 -7.15 16.35 -5.25
N LYS A 43 -6.32 17.18 -4.65
CA LYS A 43 -6.26 18.64 -4.95
C LYS A 43 -5.88 18.91 -6.40
N ARG A 44 -5.00 18.10 -6.97
CA ARG A 44 -4.53 18.28 -8.35
C ARG A 44 -5.54 17.85 -9.40
N TRP A 45 -6.20 16.69 -9.20
CA TRP A 45 -6.98 16.04 -10.25
C TRP A 45 -8.49 16.05 -10.00
N CYS A 46 -8.93 16.11 -8.75
CA CYS A 46 -10.32 15.90 -8.37
C CYS A 46 -11.02 17.20 -7.95
N ALA A 47 -10.28 18.22 -7.51
CA ALA A 47 -10.82 19.45 -6.95
C ALA A 47 -11.59 20.31 -7.96
N SER A 48 -11.46 20.10 -9.26
CA SER A 48 -12.24 20.78 -10.29
C SER A 48 -13.74 20.42 -10.24
N CYS A 49 -14.08 19.22 -9.72
CA CYS A 49 -15.45 18.73 -9.65
C CYS A 49 -15.88 18.38 -8.22
N HIS A 50 -15.00 17.77 -7.41
CA HIS A 50 -15.29 17.39 -6.04
C HIS A 50 -14.84 18.44 -5.04
N VAL A 51 -15.57 18.59 -3.94
CA VAL A 51 -15.00 19.22 -2.74
C VAL A 51 -14.13 18.15 -2.09
N VAL A 52 -12.82 18.31 -2.16
CA VAL A 52 -11.83 17.31 -1.72
C VAL A 52 -11.26 17.62 -0.35
N ALA A 53 -11.33 18.87 0.12
CA ALA A 53 -10.77 19.33 1.39
C ALA A 53 -11.73 20.29 2.09
N SER A 54 -11.57 20.45 3.41
CA SER A 54 -12.45 21.28 4.24
C SER A 54 -12.35 22.80 3.97
N ASP A 55 -11.22 23.22 3.43
CA ASP A 55 -10.97 24.63 3.03
C ASP A 55 -11.48 24.97 1.63
N GLN A 56 -11.92 23.97 0.88
CA GLN A 56 -12.50 24.15 -0.45
C GLN A 56 -14.01 24.45 -0.35
N THR A 57 -14.43 25.57 -0.92
CA THR A 57 -15.82 26.05 -0.85
C THR A 57 -16.65 25.76 -2.11
N ARG A 58 -16.02 25.30 -3.21
CA ARG A 58 -16.67 25.08 -4.50
C ARG A 58 -16.33 23.71 -5.07
N GLY A 59 -17.37 23.06 -5.60
CA GLY A 59 -17.32 21.85 -6.42
C GLY A 59 -18.50 21.88 -7.38
N ALA A 60 -18.69 20.86 -8.20
CA ALA A 60 -19.86 20.75 -9.07
C ALA A 60 -21.08 20.31 -8.24
N ASP A 61 -22.26 20.95 -8.46
CA ASP A 61 -23.47 20.79 -7.64
C ASP A 61 -23.97 19.33 -7.53
N SER A 62 -23.79 18.53 -8.56
CA SER A 62 -24.25 17.13 -8.59
C SER A 62 -23.19 16.09 -8.22
N VAL A 63 -22.00 16.55 -7.81
CA VAL A 63 -20.85 15.67 -7.53
C VAL A 63 -20.65 15.52 -6.03
N PRO A 64 -20.58 14.29 -5.49
CA PRO A 64 -20.45 14.08 -4.05
C PRO A 64 -19.09 14.61 -3.54
N THR A 65 -19.07 15.21 -2.35
CA THR A 65 -17.84 15.60 -1.69
C THR A 65 -17.08 14.37 -1.20
N PHE A 66 -15.76 14.44 -1.10
CA PHE A 66 -14.96 13.33 -0.57
C PHE A 66 -15.37 12.96 0.86
N ALA A 67 -15.64 13.95 1.69
CA ALA A 67 -16.17 13.71 3.04
C ALA A 67 -17.54 12.99 3.03
N SER A 68 -18.41 13.26 2.07
CA SER A 68 -19.69 12.52 1.95
C SER A 68 -19.48 11.09 1.45
N ILE A 69 -18.50 10.86 0.58
CA ILE A 69 -18.13 9.53 0.11
C ILE A 69 -17.59 8.70 1.29
N ALA A 70 -16.67 9.27 2.09
CA ALA A 70 -16.07 8.61 3.24
C ALA A 70 -17.09 8.14 4.29
N ARG A 71 -18.22 8.87 4.42
CA ARG A 71 -19.28 8.56 5.40
C ARG A 71 -20.38 7.63 4.87
N ARG A 72 -20.27 7.13 3.64
CA ARG A 72 -21.29 6.21 3.10
C ARG A 72 -21.26 4.86 3.83
N PRO A 73 -22.41 4.27 4.12
CA PRO A 73 -22.45 2.90 4.62
C PRO A 73 -21.69 1.93 3.70
N GLY A 74 -20.83 1.10 4.29
CA GLY A 74 -20.00 0.14 3.54
C GLY A 74 -18.83 0.77 2.77
N PHE A 75 -18.45 2.02 3.08
CA PHE A 75 -17.25 2.63 2.56
C PHE A 75 -16.01 1.76 2.87
N SER A 76 -15.10 1.71 1.92
CA SER A 76 -13.79 1.08 2.08
C SER A 76 -12.79 1.77 1.15
N ALA A 77 -11.60 2.09 1.67
CA ALA A 77 -10.51 2.67 0.89
C ALA A 77 -10.14 1.79 -0.32
N ASP A 78 -10.12 0.46 -0.13
CA ASP A 78 -9.80 -0.49 -1.21
C ASP A 78 -10.87 -0.50 -2.31
N LYS A 79 -12.16 -0.39 -1.93
CA LYS A 79 -13.25 -0.30 -2.93
C LYS A 79 -13.15 0.99 -3.74
N VAL A 80 -12.77 2.09 -3.10
CA VAL A 80 -12.54 3.36 -3.81
C VAL A 80 -11.33 3.25 -4.71
N ALA A 81 -10.22 2.66 -4.25
CA ALA A 81 -9.05 2.43 -5.07
C ALA A 81 -9.38 1.57 -6.31
N ALA A 82 -10.12 0.47 -6.13
CA ALA A 82 -10.57 -0.38 -7.24
C ALA A 82 -11.46 0.38 -8.22
N PHE A 83 -12.40 1.19 -7.71
CA PHE A 83 -13.29 2.03 -8.51
C PHE A 83 -12.52 3.06 -9.36
N LEU A 84 -11.46 3.66 -8.81
CA LEU A 84 -10.63 4.63 -9.52
C LEU A 84 -9.77 4.00 -10.62
N MET A 85 -9.56 2.69 -10.57
CA MET A 85 -8.83 1.94 -11.61
C MET A 85 -9.70 1.54 -12.80
N ASP A 86 -11.04 1.69 -12.68
CA ASP A 86 -12.00 1.38 -13.73
C ASP A 86 -12.58 2.70 -14.26
N PRO A 87 -12.41 3.02 -15.57
CA PRO A 87 -12.87 4.30 -16.13
C PRO A 87 -14.33 4.58 -15.83
N HIS A 88 -14.59 5.64 -15.11
CA HIS A 88 -15.93 6.06 -14.72
C HIS A 88 -16.53 6.96 -15.80
N PRO A 89 -17.76 6.69 -16.33
CA PRO A 89 -18.30 7.42 -17.48
C PRO A 89 -18.42 8.93 -17.31
N LYS A 90 -18.45 9.43 -16.07
CA LYS A 90 -18.61 10.85 -15.73
C LYS A 90 -17.33 11.51 -15.19
N MET A 91 -16.27 10.73 -15.02
CA MET A 91 -14.96 11.23 -14.57
C MET A 91 -13.93 11.06 -15.69
N PRO A 92 -13.02 12.02 -15.86
CA PRO A 92 -11.89 11.81 -16.75
C PRO A 92 -11.03 10.63 -16.27
N ASP A 93 -10.51 9.86 -17.22
CA ASP A 93 -9.47 8.87 -16.91
C ASP A 93 -8.16 9.60 -16.61
N MET A 94 -7.75 9.64 -15.35
CA MET A 94 -6.50 10.25 -14.91
C MET A 94 -5.32 9.29 -15.05
N GLN A 95 -5.52 8.06 -15.54
CA GLN A 95 -4.49 7.02 -15.69
C GLN A 95 -3.71 6.77 -14.40
N LEU A 96 -4.42 6.70 -13.29
CA LEU A 96 -3.85 6.47 -11.97
C LEU A 96 -3.16 5.11 -11.88
N GLY A 97 -1.98 5.08 -11.29
CA GLY A 97 -1.34 3.85 -10.86
C GLY A 97 -2.06 3.23 -9.64
N ARG A 98 -1.88 1.93 -9.42
CA ARG A 98 -2.49 1.22 -8.27
C ARG A 98 -2.14 1.86 -6.93
N ARG A 99 -0.91 2.36 -6.80
CA ARG A 99 -0.47 3.03 -5.58
C ARG A 99 -1.19 4.37 -5.40
N GLU A 100 -1.27 5.18 -6.43
CA GLU A 100 -1.97 6.46 -6.39
C GLU A 100 -3.46 6.28 -6.07
N ALA A 101 -4.10 5.27 -6.64
CA ALA A 101 -5.49 4.93 -6.31
C ALA A 101 -5.64 4.50 -4.85
N ALA A 102 -4.69 3.73 -4.29
CA ALA A 102 -4.68 3.36 -2.88
C ALA A 102 -4.44 4.56 -1.96
N ASP A 103 -3.53 5.47 -2.32
CA ASP A 103 -3.25 6.70 -1.59
C ASP A 103 -4.48 7.63 -1.55
N LEU A 104 -5.18 7.77 -2.68
CA LEU A 104 -6.47 8.48 -2.76
C LEU A 104 -7.53 7.83 -1.88
N GLY A 105 -7.64 6.49 -1.89
CA GLY A 105 -8.55 5.76 -1.03
C GLY A 105 -8.28 6.00 0.46
N ALA A 106 -7.00 6.00 0.86
CA ALA A 106 -6.56 6.28 2.22
C ALA A 106 -6.87 7.74 2.63
N TYR A 107 -6.63 8.70 1.73
CA TYR A 107 -6.98 10.10 1.97
C TYR A 107 -8.49 10.27 2.17
N ILE A 108 -9.32 9.72 1.27
CA ILE A 108 -10.77 9.80 1.42
C ILE A 108 -11.22 9.19 2.75
N ALA A 109 -10.66 8.04 3.15
CA ALA A 109 -10.95 7.41 4.43
C ALA A 109 -10.66 8.33 5.62
N SER A 110 -9.61 9.13 5.56
CA SER A 110 -9.23 10.08 6.60
C SER A 110 -10.27 11.17 6.85
N LEU A 111 -11.14 11.45 5.86
CA LEU A 111 -12.19 12.47 5.92
C LEU A 111 -13.50 12.00 6.56
N ALA A 112 -13.57 10.75 7.02
CA ALA A 112 -14.75 10.18 7.68
C ALA A 112 -15.05 10.78 9.07
N ARG A 113 -14.10 11.50 9.66
CA ARG A 113 -14.19 12.11 11.01
C ARG A 113 -15.17 13.26 11.06
#